data_4facaad4c80435bb8a9442faf2029795
#
_entry.id   4facaad4c80435bb8a9442faf2029795
#
_cell.length_a   1.000
_cell.length_b   1.000
_cell.length_c   1.000
_cell.angle_alpha   90.00
_cell.angle_beta   90.00
_cell.angle_gamma   90.00
#
_symmetry.space_group_name_H-M   'P 1'
#
loop_
_entity.id
_entity.type
_entity.pdbx_description
1 polymer ?
#
loop_
_entity_poly.entity_id
_entity_poly.type
_entity_poly.pdbx_seq_one_letter_code
_entity_poly.pdbx_strand_id
1 'polypeptide(L)'
;MKRLSLLLLSFAILFAAAQARKRTFRMADYGVTPGAENLSAQMQKALADIKAQVQPGDCVTLRFKKGTYNFHPQGAAVRTYYISNHDQDNPKHVAIDLTEWENLTLDGGGASFVCHGRMLPLALVHCKNTVLRNFSIDFAKPHITQVQVVANSPEGGITFRPAPWVDCGVDGGKFFAKGEGWQFNYGTGIAFNPETHHMVYRTSDLGIDLNGVQAQADGTYLAPRWRDERLPEGTVVALRSYARPAPGIFLDSCMQTTLRNIQVHYAEGMGLLAQLCTDITLQKFSVCLRGKSDPRYFTTQADATHFSQCRGRISVEKGMFESMMDDAINVHGIYLKVKEIIDRRTLRCSYEHNQAWGFAWGQPGDTVSFIRAVCMDVKGDENVIESIKPADQPTNHGAKEFVIRFKNDVPREVCTDETYGVENLSATPEVIFRRCTVRNNRARGALFSSPRRTVCERNFFDHTSGTAVLLCGDCNGWYESGAVRDLVIRKNRFLNALTNQFQFTNAVISIYPEIPRINIQKGYFHGGKRDAILIEDNVFETFDKPLIYAHSVDGITVRRNTVKRNNDFPAYHPNNKEENYIRCRAVDSPGYEQAAPQRIDLQ
;
A
#
# COMPACT_ATOMS: atom_id res chain seq x y z
N MET A 1 -23.23 -80.33 8.29
CA MET A 1 -22.59 -79.19 8.99
C MET A 1 -21.30 -78.85 8.27
N LYS A 2 -21.36 -77.87 7.38
CA LYS A 2 -20.17 -77.39 6.66
C LYS A 2 -19.88 -75.98 7.17
N ARG A 3 -18.70 -75.79 7.77
CA ARG A 3 -18.22 -74.50 8.23
C ARG A 3 -17.70 -73.69 7.02
N LEU A 4 -18.29 -72.56 6.78
CA LEU A 4 -17.82 -71.57 5.79
C LEU A 4 -16.83 -70.62 6.49
N SER A 5 -15.58 -70.71 6.11
CA SER A 5 -14.54 -69.77 6.61
C SER A 5 -14.53 -68.56 5.70
N LEU A 6 -14.93 -67.39 6.26
CA LEU A 6 -14.81 -66.11 5.56
C LEU A 6 -13.35 -65.61 5.77
N LEU A 7 -12.58 -65.55 4.68
CA LEU A 7 -11.32 -64.83 4.63
C LEU A 7 -11.62 -63.32 4.46
N LEU A 8 -11.40 -62.53 5.51
CA LEU A 8 -11.34 -61.10 5.44
C LEU A 8 -9.94 -60.70 4.93
N LEU A 9 -9.85 -60.30 3.64
CA LEU A 9 -8.67 -59.67 3.08
C LEU A 9 -8.66 -58.19 3.56
N SER A 10 -7.87 -57.88 4.59
CA SER A 10 -7.61 -56.53 5.02
C SER A 10 -6.62 -55.89 4.05
N PHE A 11 -7.08 -55.06 3.12
CA PHE A 11 -6.24 -54.11 2.38
C PHE A 11 -5.77 -53.03 3.34
N ALA A 12 -4.62 -53.22 3.95
CA ALA A 12 -3.88 -52.13 4.62
C ALA A 12 -3.27 -51.25 3.51
N ILE A 13 -3.96 -50.16 3.19
CA ILE A 13 -3.37 -49.10 2.39
C ILE A 13 -2.32 -48.44 3.31
N LEU A 14 -1.06 -48.80 3.17
CA LEU A 14 0.07 -48.10 3.72
C LEU A 14 0.18 -46.73 3.00
N PHE A 15 -0.46 -45.71 3.55
CA PHE A 15 -0.04 -44.34 3.31
C PHE A 15 1.36 -44.20 3.95
N ALA A 16 2.41 -44.50 3.22
CA ALA A 16 3.73 -44.03 3.57
C ALA A 16 3.67 -42.50 3.56
N ALA A 17 3.56 -41.90 4.76
CA ALA A 17 3.73 -40.47 4.90
C ALA A 17 5.13 -40.16 4.32
N ALA A 18 5.16 -39.62 3.11
CA ALA A 18 6.39 -39.20 2.48
C ALA A 18 7.04 -38.18 3.43
N GLN A 19 8.18 -38.55 4.02
CA GLN A 19 8.89 -37.69 4.96
C GLN A 19 9.29 -36.42 4.19
N ALA A 20 8.83 -35.25 4.64
CA ALA A 20 9.13 -33.96 4.04
C ALA A 20 10.64 -33.82 3.80
N ARG A 21 11.05 -33.73 2.56
CA ARG A 21 12.46 -33.63 2.18
C ARG A 21 12.87 -32.17 2.08
N LYS A 22 14.04 -31.83 2.63
CA LYS A 22 14.66 -30.51 2.41
C LYS A 22 15.44 -30.56 1.11
N ARG A 23 15.04 -29.77 0.13
CA ARG A 23 15.66 -29.71 -1.20
C ARG A 23 16.17 -28.31 -1.48
N THR A 24 17.42 -28.18 -1.86
CA THR A 24 18.02 -26.91 -2.24
C THR A 24 18.43 -26.96 -3.71
N PHE A 25 17.87 -26.06 -4.49
CA PHE A 25 18.16 -25.88 -5.91
C PHE A 25 19.00 -24.60 -6.07
N ARG A 26 20.23 -24.76 -6.55
CA ARG A 26 21.07 -23.61 -6.89
C ARG A 26 20.64 -23.09 -8.24
N MET A 27 20.17 -21.87 -8.32
CA MET A 27 19.63 -21.28 -9.56
C MET A 27 20.68 -21.25 -10.69
N ALA A 28 21.97 -21.17 -10.33
CA ALA A 28 23.07 -21.27 -11.29
C ALA A 28 23.14 -22.62 -12.02
N ASP A 29 22.74 -23.72 -11.38
CA ASP A 29 22.71 -25.05 -11.99
C ASP A 29 21.64 -25.16 -13.08
N TYR A 30 20.70 -24.23 -13.09
CA TYR A 30 19.62 -24.06 -14.08
C TYR A 30 19.89 -22.90 -15.05
N GLY A 31 21.13 -22.40 -15.11
CA GLY A 31 21.52 -21.32 -16.02
C GLY A 31 21.12 -19.92 -15.58
N VAL A 32 20.50 -19.74 -14.39
CA VAL A 32 20.16 -18.43 -13.83
C VAL A 32 21.38 -17.91 -13.06
N THR A 33 22.27 -17.20 -13.76
CA THR A 33 23.53 -16.68 -13.23
C THR A 33 23.59 -15.16 -13.29
N PRO A 34 24.26 -14.49 -12.34
CA PRO A 34 24.39 -13.04 -12.38
C PRO A 34 25.23 -12.57 -13.56
N GLY A 35 24.98 -11.34 -14.02
CA GLY A 35 25.71 -10.70 -15.11
C GLY A 35 25.19 -11.00 -16.51
N ALA A 36 24.23 -11.89 -16.69
CA ALA A 36 23.56 -12.09 -17.97
C ALA A 36 22.70 -10.87 -18.33
N GLU A 37 22.59 -10.57 -19.63
CA GLU A 37 21.85 -9.44 -20.16
C GLU A 37 20.33 -9.58 -19.90
N ASN A 38 19.76 -10.76 -20.17
CA ASN A 38 18.34 -11.04 -19.92
C ASN A 38 18.16 -12.47 -19.42
N LEU A 39 17.60 -12.61 -18.23
CA LEU A 39 17.33 -13.89 -17.59
C LEU A 39 15.85 -14.29 -17.60
N SER A 40 14.97 -13.51 -18.20
CA SER A 40 13.53 -13.71 -18.10
C SER A 40 13.09 -15.10 -18.56
N ALA A 41 13.46 -15.52 -19.77
CA ALA A 41 13.11 -16.85 -20.28
C ALA A 41 13.76 -17.99 -19.48
N GLN A 42 15.04 -17.81 -19.11
CA GLN A 42 15.78 -18.81 -18.34
C GLN A 42 15.21 -18.98 -16.93
N MET A 43 14.71 -17.91 -16.31
CA MET A 43 14.05 -17.96 -15.02
C MET A 43 12.75 -18.78 -15.09
N GLN A 44 11.90 -18.54 -16.09
CA GLN A 44 10.66 -19.28 -16.24
C GLN A 44 10.96 -20.78 -16.45
N LYS A 45 11.91 -21.10 -17.31
CA LYS A 45 12.35 -22.49 -17.53
C LYS A 45 12.86 -23.13 -16.24
N ALA A 46 13.74 -22.47 -15.51
CA ALA A 46 14.28 -22.96 -14.25
C ALA A 46 13.20 -23.24 -13.21
N LEU A 47 12.24 -22.32 -13.03
CA LEU A 47 11.13 -22.51 -12.10
C LEU A 47 10.24 -23.70 -12.51
N ALA A 48 9.94 -23.87 -13.79
CA ALA A 48 9.17 -25.02 -14.29
C ALA A 48 9.90 -26.36 -14.09
N ASP A 49 11.20 -26.42 -14.45
CA ASP A 49 12.04 -27.62 -14.31
C ASP A 49 12.19 -28.03 -12.83
N ILE A 50 12.31 -27.07 -11.93
CA ILE A 50 12.40 -27.33 -10.47
C ILE A 50 11.03 -27.78 -9.95
N LYS A 51 9.93 -27.11 -10.34
CA LYS A 51 8.57 -27.45 -9.88
C LYS A 51 8.20 -28.88 -10.27
N ALA A 52 8.61 -29.34 -11.44
CA ALA A 52 8.38 -30.72 -11.90
C ALA A 52 9.13 -31.80 -11.06
N GLN A 53 10.15 -31.41 -10.30
CA GLN A 53 10.92 -32.32 -9.45
C GLN A 53 10.42 -32.34 -7.98
N VAL A 54 9.59 -31.37 -7.58
CA VAL A 54 9.12 -31.22 -6.19
C VAL A 54 7.94 -32.15 -5.93
N GLN A 55 7.95 -32.80 -4.76
CA GLN A 55 6.84 -33.64 -4.31
C GLN A 55 6.01 -32.91 -3.23
N PRO A 56 4.73 -33.21 -3.08
CA PRO A 56 3.91 -32.66 -2.02
C PRO A 56 4.58 -32.83 -0.65
N GLY A 57 4.66 -31.73 0.10
CA GLY A 57 5.29 -31.68 1.42
C GLY A 57 6.81 -31.39 1.43
N ASP A 58 7.48 -31.39 0.28
CA ASP A 58 8.89 -31.00 0.22
C ASP A 58 9.11 -29.56 0.68
N CYS A 59 10.18 -29.33 1.45
CA CYS A 59 10.67 -27.98 1.79
C CYS A 59 11.72 -27.54 0.77
N VAL A 60 11.34 -26.62 -0.11
CA VAL A 60 12.16 -26.20 -1.26
C VAL A 60 12.93 -24.92 -0.95
N THR A 61 14.21 -24.86 -1.28
CA THR A 61 14.98 -23.62 -1.27
C THR A 61 15.54 -23.33 -2.67
N LEU A 62 15.13 -22.19 -3.24
CA LEU A 62 15.74 -21.61 -4.44
C LEU A 62 16.86 -20.68 -3.98
N ARG A 63 18.12 -21.04 -4.28
CA ARG A 63 19.28 -20.30 -3.82
C ARG A 63 19.98 -19.59 -4.97
N PHE A 64 20.11 -18.26 -4.85
CA PHE A 64 20.86 -17.42 -5.78
C PHE A 64 22.27 -17.15 -5.26
N LYS A 65 23.18 -16.73 -6.13
CA LYS A 65 24.46 -16.14 -5.80
C LYS A 65 24.32 -14.62 -5.73
N LYS A 66 25.23 -13.97 -5.01
CA LYS A 66 25.34 -12.51 -5.01
C LYS A 66 25.67 -12.00 -6.42
N GLY A 67 25.02 -10.93 -6.85
CA GLY A 67 25.26 -10.26 -8.13
C GLY A 67 23.98 -9.72 -8.74
N THR A 68 24.09 -9.11 -9.92
CA THR A 68 22.98 -8.49 -10.63
C THR A 68 22.33 -9.46 -11.60
N TYR A 69 21.01 -9.54 -11.55
CA TYR A 69 20.16 -10.38 -12.39
C TYR A 69 19.21 -9.47 -13.16
N ASN A 70 19.38 -9.38 -14.48
CA ASN A 70 18.58 -8.51 -15.33
C ASN A 70 17.39 -9.27 -15.92
N PHE A 71 16.23 -8.62 -15.90
CA PHE A 71 14.98 -9.14 -16.43
C PHE A 71 14.36 -8.12 -17.40
N HIS A 72 13.91 -8.61 -18.55
CA HIS A 72 13.23 -7.83 -19.58
C HIS A 72 11.86 -8.41 -19.85
N PRO A 73 10.91 -7.64 -20.42
CA PRO A 73 9.60 -8.14 -20.81
C PRO A 73 9.67 -9.34 -21.74
N GLN A 74 10.70 -9.37 -22.62
CA GLN A 74 10.93 -10.48 -23.56
C GLN A 74 11.34 -11.75 -22.82
N GLY A 75 10.50 -12.77 -22.91
CA GLY A 75 10.71 -14.06 -22.23
C GLY A 75 10.24 -14.11 -20.79
N ALA A 76 9.72 -13.04 -20.23
CA ALA A 76 9.06 -13.03 -18.92
C ALA A 76 7.73 -13.79 -18.96
N ALA A 77 7.25 -14.25 -17.80
CA ALA A 77 5.92 -14.80 -17.70
C ALA A 77 4.87 -13.72 -18.01
N VAL A 78 3.88 -14.06 -18.85
CA VAL A 78 2.77 -13.16 -19.17
C VAL A 78 1.55 -13.58 -18.36
N ARG A 79 1.03 -12.68 -17.54
CA ARG A 79 -0.07 -12.95 -16.61
C ARG A 79 -1.12 -11.85 -16.66
N THR A 80 -2.37 -12.24 -16.48
CA THR A 80 -3.47 -11.31 -16.21
C THR A 80 -3.69 -11.27 -14.71
N TYR A 81 -3.32 -10.15 -14.08
CA TYR A 81 -3.52 -9.90 -12.65
C TYR A 81 -4.33 -8.64 -12.43
N TYR A 82 -5.37 -8.75 -11.60
CA TYR A 82 -6.14 -7.62 -11.09
C TYR A 82 -5.60 -7.30 -9.70
N ILE A 83 -4.97 -6.13 -9.59
CA ILE A 83 -4.18 -5.74 -8.41
C ILE A 83 -4.85 -4.56 -7.72
N SER A 84 -5.19 -4.71 -6.44
CA SER A 84 -5.79 -3.62 -5.65
C SER A 84 -4.95 -2.35 -5.70
N ASN A 85 -5.60 -1.20 -5.84
CA ASN A 85 -4.98 0.14 -5.85
C ASN A 85 -3.90 0.34 -6.93
N HIS A 86 -3.97 -0.44 -8.00
CA HIS A 86 -3.12 -0.34 -9.19
C HIS A 86 -3.97 -0.21 -10.46
N ASP A 87 -3.33 0.22 -11.55
CA ASP A 87 -3.96 0.25 -12.85
C ASP A 87 -4.26 -1.18 -13.32
N GLN A 88 -5.47 -1.38 -13.86
CA GLN A 88 -5.91 -2.70 -14.31
C GLN A 88 -5.49 -2.99 -15.75
N ASP A 89 -4.39 -2.38 -16.20
CA ASP A 89 -3.78 -2.65 -17.50
C ASP A 89 -3.14 -4.05 -17.52
N ASN A 90 -3.59 -4.89 -18.41
CA ASN A 90 -3.14 -6.27 -18.57
C ASN A 90 -2.75 -6.53 -20.04
N PRO A 91 -1.88 -7.51 -20.31
CA PRO A 91 -1.23 -8.41 -19.37
C PRO A 91 -0.03 -7.78 -18.64
N LYS A 92 0.41 -8.39 -17.52
CA LYS A 92 1.64 -8.06 -16.80
C LYS A 92 2.77 -8.98 -17.24
N HIS A 93 3.98 -8.42 -17.43
CA HIS A 93 5.21 -9.20 -17.63
C HIS A 93 5.88 -9.42 -16.27
N VAL A 94 5.96 -10.69 -15.84
CA VAL A 94 6.43 -11.07 -14.50
C VAL A 94 7.83 -11.68 -14.58
N ALA A 95 8.80 -11.10 -13.87
CA ALA A 95 10.19 -11.57 -13.90
C ALA A 95 10.37 -12.87 -13.12
N ILE A 96 9.83 -12.95 -11.90
CA ILE A 96 9.86 -14.15 -11.04
C ILE A 96 8.42 -14.49 -10.67
N ASP A 97 7.85 -15.50 -11.33
CA ASP A 97 6.45 -15.93 -11.14
C ASP A 97 6.37 -17.17 -10.25
N LEU A 98 5.92 -17.00 -9.01
CA LEU A 98 5.77 -18.06 -8.03
C LEU A 98 4.28 -18.31 -7.77
N THR A 99 3.67 -19.16 -8.58
CA THR A 99 2.26 -19.53 -8.43
C THR A 99 2.14 -20.92 -7.80
N GLU A 100 1.28 -21.05 -6.77
CA GLU A 100 0.96 -22.34 -6.11
C GLU A 100 2.21 -23.08 -5.59
N TRP A 101 3.07 -22.40 -4.85
CA TRP A 101 4.18 -23.01 -4.13
C TRP A 101 3.83 -23.18 -2.66
N GLU A 102 4.20 -24.35 -2.12
CA GLU A 102 4.13 -24.62 -0.69
C GLU A 102 5.54 -24.86 -0.11
N ASN A 103 5.76 -24.44 1.13
CA ASN A 103 7.01 -24.64 1.87
C ASN A 103 8.26 -24.14 1.10
N LEU A 104 8.12 -23.00 0.41
CA LEU A 104 9.16 -22.43 -0.44
C LEU A 104 10.00 -21.41 0.32
N THR A 105 11.32 -21.50 0.17
CA THR A 105 12.25 -20.42 0.50
C THR A 105 12.93 -19.91 -0.78
N LEU A 106 12.78 -18.63 -1.11
CA LEU A 106 13.62 -17.95 -2.07
C LEU A 106 14.72 -17.20 -1.31
N ASP A 107 15.97 -17.68 -1.40
CA ASP A 107 17.13 -17.06 -0.77
C ASP A 107 18.01 -16.39 -1.84
N GLY A 108 17.89 -15.06 -1.92
CA GLY A 108 18.64 -14.27 -2.90
C GLY A 108 20.16 -14.26 -2.66
N GLY A 109 20.63 -14.55 -1.44
CA GLY A 109 22.07 -14.58 -1.14
C GLY A 109 22.80 -13.26 -1.44
N GLY A 110 22.09 -12.13 -1.44
CA GLY A 110 22.59 -10.80 -1.82
C GLY A 110 22.45 -10.49 -3.32
N ALA A 111 21.54 -11.15 -4.01
CA ALA A 111 21.17 -10.83 -5.40
C ALA A 111 20.50 -9.46 -5.50
N SER A 112 20.75 -8.76 -6.60
CA SER A 112 20.00 -7.59 -7.02
C SER A 112 19.21 -7.95 -8.28
N PHE A 113 17.89 -7.99 -8.17
CA PHE A 113 16.97 -8.21 -9.28
C PHE A 113 16.64 -6.88 -9.93
N VAL A 114 17.09 -6.68 -11.17
CA VAL A 114 16.94 -5.42 -11.91
C VAL A 114 16.01 -5.64 -13.09
N CYS A 115 14.91 -4.92 -13.10
CA CYS A 115 13.95 -4.94 -14.20
C CYS A 115 14.25 -3.86 -15.24
N HIS A 116 14.03 -4.19 -16.49
CA HIS A 116 14.11 -3.29 -17.63
C HIS A 116 12.71 -3.15 -18.26
N GLY A 117 12.35 -1.93 -18.64
CA GLY A 117 11.01 -1.69 -19.16
C GLY A 117 9.91 -1.79 -18.10
N ARG A 118 8.68 -2.09 -18.53
CA ARG A 118 7.51 -2.18 -17.65
C ARG A 118 7.27 -3.62 -17.19
N MET A 119 7.53 -3.91 -15.94
CA MET A 119 7.48 -5.27 -15.40
C MET A 119 6.91 -5.33 -13.98
N LEU A 120 6.40 -6.50 -13.62
CA LEU A 120 6.18 -6.92 -12.24
C LEU A 120 7.37 -7.78 -11.80
N PRO A 121 8.27 -7.28 -10.92
CA PRO A 121 9.50 -8.01 -10.59
C PRO A 121 9.26 -9.37 -9.94
N LEU A 122 8.31 -9.48 -8.99
CA LEU A 122 8.05 -10.72 -8.29
C LEU A 122 6.58 -10.86 -7.93
N ALA A 123 5.98 -12.00 -8.27
CA ALA A 123 4.62 -12.36 -7.89
C ALA A 123 4.58 -13.70 -7.15
N LEU A 124 3.82 -13.73 -6.04
CA LEU A 124 3.40 -14.94 -5.34
C LEU A 124 1.87 -15.01 -5.39
N VAL A 125 1.34 -16.06 -5.97
CA VAL A 125 -0.11 -16.26 -6.09
C VAL A 125 -0.49 -17.64 -5.56
N HIS A 126 -1.44 -17.69 -4.62
CA HIS A 126 -1.89 -18.92 -3.96
C HIS A 126 -0.76 -19.74 -3.30
N CYS A 127 0.26 -19.08 -2.78
CA CYS A 127 1.38 -19.72 -2.10
C CYS A 127 1.10 -19.92 -0.60
N LYS A 128 1.73 -20.96 -0.01
CA LYS A 128 1.57 -21.27 1.40
C LYS A 128 2.91 -21.57 2.06
N ASN A 129 3.11 -21.05 3.29
CA ASN A 129 4.33 -21.23 4.07
C ASN A 129 5.59 -20.86 3.28
N THR A 130 5.67 -19.59 2.86
CA THR A 130 6.75 -19.10 1.99
C THR A 130 7.66 -18.13 2.71
N VAL A 131 8.95 -18.19 2.38
CA VAL A 131 9.97 -17.27 2.89
C VAL A 131 10.75 -16.67 1.72
N LEU A 132 10.71 -15.35 1.60
CA LEU A 132 11.55 -14.58 0.68
C LEU A 132 12.63 -13.86 1.48
N ARG A 133 13.90 -13.92 1.07
CA ARG A 133 14.95 -13.27 1.84
C ARG A 133 16.22 -12.90 1.06
N ASN A 134 16.94 -11.91 1.59
CA ASN A 134 18.32 -11.57 1.21
C ASN A 134 18.49 -11.14 -0.26
N PHE A 135 17.66 -10.24 -0.75
CA PHE A 135 17.82 -9.67 -2.10
C PHE A 135 17.32 -8.22 -2.16
N SER A 136 17.62 -7.56 -3.26
CA SER A 136 17.04 -6.27 -3.60
C SER A 136 16.32 -6.32 -4.95
N ILE A 137 15.36 -5.38 -5.11
CA ILE A 137 14.64 -5.13 -6.36
C ILE A 137 14.90 -3.69 -6.79
N ASP A 138 15.16 -3.50 -8.07
CA ASP A 138 15.30 -2.18 -8.67
C ASP A 138 14.93 -2.19 -10.16
N PHE A 139 14.91 -1.02 -10.76
CA PHE A 139 14.73 -0.84 -12.20
C PHE A 139 15.94 -0.10 -12.80
N ALA A 140 16.36 -0.52 -13.97
CA ALA A 140 17.48 0.10 -14.67
C ALA A 140 17.17 1.56 -15.04
N LYS A 141 15.93 1.83 -15.47
CA LYS A 141 15.40 3.18 -15.75
C LYS A 141 14.04 3.34 -15.09
N PRO A 142 13.95 4.07 -13.96
CA PRO A 142 12.67 4.40 -13.33
C PRO A 142 11.77 5.25 -14.22
N HIS A 143 10.45 5.06 -14.14
CA HIS A 143 9.45 5.89 -14.84
C HIS A 143 9.27 7.27 -14.18
N ILE A 144 9.57 7.42 -12.90
CA ILE A 144 9.77 8.72 -12.28
C ILE A 144 11.08 9.25 -12.82
N THR A 145 11.07 10.45 -13.39
CA THR A 145 12.29 11.11 -13.83
C THR A 145 12.68 12.21 -12.86
N GLN A 146 13.88 12.74 -12.97
CA GLN A 146 14.42 13.71 -12.04
C GLN A 146 15.11 14.84 -12.77
N VAL A 147 14.77 16.07 -12.36
CA VAL A 147 15.39 17.29 -12.88
C VAL A 147 15.85 18.17 -11.72
N GLN A 148 16.84 19.02 -11.97
CA GLN A 148 17.29 20.04 -11.03
C GLN A 148 17.01 21.43 -11.60
N VAL A 149 16.44 22.32 -10.79
CA VAL A 149 16.23 23.71 -11.12
C VAL A 149 17.60 24.41 -11.21
N VAL A 150 17.92 24.97 -12.36
CA VAL A 150 19.17 25.70 -12.63
C VAL A 150 18.95 27.21 -12.52
N ALA A 151 17.78 27.69 -12.97
CA ALA A 151 17.36 29.06 -12.82
C ALA A 151 15.84 29.14 -12.71
N ASN A 152 15.34 30.08 -11.94
CA ASN A 152 13.91 30.34 -11.80
C ASN A 152 13.65 31.85 -11.95
N SER A 153 13.03 32.22 -13.06
CA SER A 153 12.67 33.60 -13.37
C SER A 153 11.15 33.76 -13.31
N PRO A 154 10.62 34.73 -12.53
CA PRO A 154 9.18 34.98 -12.45
C PRO A 154 8.52 35.24 -13.82
N GLU A 155 9.22 35.88 -14.72
CA GLU A 155 8.71 36.20 -16.07
C GLU A 155 9.13 35.15 -17.12
N GLY A 156 10.36 34.64 -17.03
CA GLY A 156 10.97 33.72 -18.00
C GLY A 156 10.66 32.25 -17.83
N GLY A 157 10.14 31.83 -16.67
CA GLY A 157 9.92 30.44 -16.34
C GLY A 157 11.11 29.75 -15.66
N ILE A 158 11.09 28.43 -15.61
CA ILE A 158 12.12 27.62 -14.96
C ILE A 158 13.05 26.99 -16.00
N THR A 159 14.36 27.18 -15.83
CA THR A 159 15.38 26.41 -16.53
C THR A 159 15.79 25.24 -15.63
N PHE A 160 15.80 24.04 -16.19
CA PHE A 160 16.14 22.83 -15.45
C PHE A 160 17.14 21.94 -16.19
N ARG A 161 17.86 21.12 -15.45
CA ARG A 161 18.78 20.11 -15.99
C ARG A 161 18.28 18.71 -15.59
N PRO A 162 18.04 17.79 -16.53
CA PRO A 162 17.74 16.39 -16.21
C PRO A 162 18.92 15.74 -15.49
N ALA A 163 18.63 14.78 -14.60
CA ALA A 163 19.67 13.99 -13.96
C ALA A 163 20.45 13.18 -15.04
N PRO A 164 21.76 12.93 -14.86
CA PRO A 164 22.61 12.29 -15.88
C PRO A 164 22.13 10.91 -16.35
N TRP A 165 21.33 10.22 -15.55
CA TRP A 165 20.80 8.89 -15.86
C TRP A 165 19.47 8.94 -16.65
N VAL A 166 18.90 10.13 -16.87
CA VAL A 166 17.62 10.31 -17.55
C VAL A 166 17.83 10.43 -19.06
N ASP A 167 17.17 9.56 -19.80
CA ASP A 167 17.06 9.66 -21.27
C ASP A 167 15.81 10.49 -21.61
N CYS A 168 15.99 11.66 -22.20
CA CYS A 168 14.93 12.63 -22.39
C CYS A 168 15.12 13.48 -23.65
N GLY A 169 14.09 14.25 -23.99
CA GLY A 169 14.10 15.17 -25.11
C GLY A 169 12.86 16.05 -25.16
N VAL A 170 12.69 16.74 -26.29
CA VAL A 170 11.51 17.56 -26.59
C VAL A 170 10.90 17.06 -27.89
N ASP A 171 9.61 16.80 -27.88
CA ASP A 171 8.83 16.48 -29.07
C ASP A 171 7.56 17.35 -29.12
N GLY A 172 7.32 18.03 -30.24
CA GLY A 172 6.21 18.97 -30.37
C GLY A 172 6.16 20.06 -29.29
N GLY A 173 7.31 20.49 -28.78
CA GLY A 173 7.42 21.45 -27.68
C GLY A 173 7.06 20.88 -26.29
N LYS A 174 6.97 19.56 -26.14
CA LYS A 174 6.71 18.89 -24.85
C LYS A 174 7.94 18.11 -24.42
N PHE A 175 8.34 18.31 -23.19
CA PHE A 175 9.39 17.50 -22.57
C PHE A 175 8.91 16.06 -22.34
N PHE A 176 9.75 15.10 -22.67
CA PHE A 176 9.52 13.70 -22.35
C PHE A 176 10.77 13.06 -21.75
N ALA A 177 10.57 12.00 -20.96
CA ALA A 177 11.60 11.01 -20.65
C ALA A 177 11.17 9.63 -21.14
N LYS A 178 12.15 8.79 -21.45
CA LYS A 178 11.92 7.46 -22.03
C LYS A 178 12.85 6.39 -21.45
N GLY A 179 12.45 5.16 -21.62
CA GLY A 179 13.23 3.96 -21.34
C GLY A 179 12.80 2.84 -22.26
N GLU A 180 13.16 1.60 -21.91
CA GLU A 180 12.81 0.43 -22.70
C GLU A 180 11.29 0.21 -22.69
N GLY A 181 10.65 0.37 -23.87
CA GLY A 181 9.22 0.14 -24.04
C GLY A 181 8.30 1.19 -23.41
N TRP A 182 8.82 2.36 -23.00
CA TRP A 182 7.99 3.45 -22.47
C TRP A 182 8.55 4.84 -22.80
N GLN A 183 7.62 5.79 -22.91
CA GLN A 183 7.90 7.22 -22.99
C GLN A 183 6.78 7.97 -22.29
N PHE A 184 7.11 8.94 -21.45
CA PHE A 184 6.14 9.75 -20.72
C PHE A 184 6.38 11.23 -20.87
N ASN A 185 5.29 11.98 -20.99
CA ASN A 185 5.25 13.42 -20.74
C ASN A 185 4.74 13.63 -19.30
N TYR A 186 5.27 14.64 -18.63
CA TYR A 186 4.97 14.90 -17.22
C TYR A 186 4.22 16.21 -17.06
N GLY A 187 3.31 16.25 -16.10
CA GLY A 187 2.56 17.46 -15.74
C GLY A 187 2.51 17.65 -14.23
N THR A 188 3.18 16.77 -13.47
CA THR A 188 3.22 16.83 -12.00
C THR A 188 4.56 16.41 -11.47
N GLY A 189 4.87 16.82 -10.23
CA GLY A 189 6.13 16.45 -9.60
C GLY A 189 6.13 16.69 -8.09
N ILE A 190 7.20 16.25 -7.46
CA ILE A 190 7.50 16.46 -6.04
C ILE A 190 8.86 17.14 -5.95
N ALA A 191 8.92 18.25 -5.21
CA ALA A 191 10.15 19.00 -4.99
C ALA A 191 10.88 18.55 -3.71
N PHE A 192 12.19 18.41 -3.82
CA PHE A 192 13.07 18.01 -2.72
C PHE A 192 14.20 19.02 -2.53
N ASN A 193 14.54 19.24 -1.26
CA ASN A 193 15.74 19.97 -0.90
C ASN A 193 16.97 19.11 -1.24
N PRO A 194 17.98 19.64 -1.96
CA PRO A 194 19.12 18.86 -2.45
C PRO A 194 20.03 18.34 -1.35
N GLU A 195 20.09 18.99 -0.19
CA GLU A 195 20.98 18.63 0.91
C GLU A 195 20.33 17.65 1.89
N THR A 196 19.06 17.87 2.21
CA THR A 196 18.37 17.11 3.27
C THR A 196 17.54 15.96 2.72
N HIS A 197 17.22 15.95 1.44
CA HIS A 197 16.26 15.05 0.77
C HIS A 197 14.82 15.19 1.30
N HIS A 198 14.52 16.19 2.15
CA HIS A 198 13.16 16.45 2.57
C HIS A 198 12.37 17.08 1.43
N MET A 199 11.06 16.82 1.38
CA MET A 199 10.19 17.60 0.48
C MET A 199 10.30 19.09 0.80
N VAL A 200 10.34 19.91 -0.24
CA VAL A 200 10.35 21.37 -0.09
C VAL A 200 9.08 21.81 0.66
N TYR A 201 9.27 22.64 1.66
CA TYR A 201 8.21 23.10 2.54
C TYR A 201 7.08 23.80 1.77
N ARG A 202 5.83 23.40 2.03
CA ARG A 202 4.60 23.96 1.45
C ARG A 202 4.48 23.84 -0.08
N THR A 203 5.15 22.90 -0.70
CA THR A 203 4.99 22.68 -2.15
C THR A 203 3.86 21.70 -2.47
N SER A 204 3.64 20.67 -1.62
CA SER A 204 2.68 19.57 -1.87
C SER A 204 2.93 18.90 -3.24
N ASP A 205 1.87 18.49 -3.95
CA ASP A 205 1.99 18.06 -5.35
C ASP A 205 2.12 19.27 -6.25
N LEU A 206 3.16 19.31 -7.08
CA LEU A 206 3.36 20.39 -8.03
C LEU A 206 2.54 20.14 -9.31
N GLY A 207 1.83 21.14 -9.78
CA GLY A 207 1.38 21.23 -11.16
C GLY A 207 2.49 21.82 -12.02
N ILE A 208 2.89 21.13 -13.07
CA ILE A 208 4.03 21.50 -13.90
C ILE A 208 3.60 21.61 -15.35
N ASP A 209 3.69 22.81 -15.95
CA ASP A 209 3.41 23.01 -17.36
C ASP A 209 4.72 22.93 -18.18
N LEU A 210 4.94 21.79 -18.81
CA LEU A 210 6.08 21.51 -19.69
C LEU A 210 5.73 21.67 -21.18
N ASN A 211 4.73 22.48 -21.52
CA ASN A 211 4.46 22.86 -22.89
C ASN A 211 5.34 24.04 -23.33
N GLY A 212 5.81 24.01 -24.55
CA GLY A 212 6.71 25.04 -25.12
C GLY A 212 8.14 24.96 -24.58
N VAL A 213 8.55 23.80 -24.04
CA VAL A 213 9.91 23.57 -23.54
C VAL A 213 10.91 23.67 -24.69
N GLN A 214 12.04 24.32 -24.41
CA GLN A 214 13.14 24.57 -25.37
C GLN A 214 14.41 23.92 -24.83
N ALA A 215 15.01 23.03 -25.60
CA ALA A 215 16.33 22.49 -25.31
C ALA A 215 17.39 23.58 -25.56
N GLN A 216 18.39 23.70 -24.67
CA GLN A 216 19.49 24.64 -24.73
C GLN A 216 20.81 23.96 -25.09
N ALA A 217 21.76 24.70 -25.60
CA ALA A 217 23.05 24.16 -26.06
C ALA A 217 23.91 23.53 -24.93
N ASP A 218 23.71 23.94 -23.69
CA ASP A 218 24.42 23.44 -22.50
C ASP A 218 23.78 22.20 -21.87
N GLY A 219 22.77 21.61 -22.55
CA GLY A 219 22.05 20.44 -22.06
C GLY A 219 20.97 20.75 -21.02
N THR A 220 20.65 22.02 -20.80
CA THR A 220 19.49 22.42 -19.99
C THR A 220 18.24 22.58 -20.85
N TYR A 221 17.09 22.74 -20.18
CA TYR A 221 15.79 22.92 -20.81
C TYR A 221 15.10 24.13 -20.17
N LEU A 222 14.64 25.08 -20.98
CA LEU A 222 13.81 26.17 -20.54
C LEU A 222 12.33 25.80 -20.66
N ALA A 223 11.61 25.79 -19.55
CA ALA A 223 10.15 25.66 -19.49
C ALA A 223 9.51 27.04 -19.22
N PRO A 224 9.12 27.78 -20.26
CA PRO A 224 8.68 29.17 -20.10
C PRO A 224 7.33 29.29 -19.39
N ARG A 225 6.56 28.21 -19.34
CA ARG A 225 5.24 28.15 -18.72
C ARG A 225 5.24 27.55 -17.31
N TRP A 226 6.35 26.91 -16.88
CA TRP A 226 6.51 26.42 -15.53
C TRP A 226 6.99 27.54 -14.62
N ARG A 227 6.14 27.97 -13.70
CA ARG A 227 6.40 29.07 -12.77
C ARG A 227 6.01 28.64 -11.37
N ASP A 228 6.96 28.67 -10.44
CA ASP A 228 6.73 28.36 -9.03
C ASP A 228 7.83 28.99 -8.19
N GLU A 229 7.54 30.10 -7.54
CA GLU A 229 8.49 30.86 -6.72
C GLU A 229 9.05 30.08 -5.52
N ARG A 230 8.40 28.98 -5.15
CA ARG A 230 8.83 28.10 -4.06
C ARG A 230 10.01 27.20 -4.40
N LEU A 231 10.43 27.18 -5.67
CA LEU A 231 11.50 26.31 -6.18
C LEU A 231 12.77 27.11 -6.45
N PRO A 232 13.63 27.37 -5.45
CA PRO A 232 14.90 28.03 -5.66
C PRO A 232 15.84 27.18 -6.52
N GLU A 233 16.89 27.83 -7.06
CA GLU A 233 18.00 27.15 -7.72
C GLU A 233 18.57 26.04 -6.84
N GLY A 234 18.92 24.90 -7.44
CA GLY A 234 19.36 23.69 -6.76
C GLY A 234 18.24 22.72 -6.39
N THR A 235 16.98 23.18 -6.32
CA THR A 235 15.84 22.29 -6.00
C THR A 235 15.79 21.10 -6.96
N VAL A 236 15.64 19.90 -6.42
CA VAL A 236 15.46 18.68 -7.18
C VAL A 236 13.98 18.36 -7.31
N VAL A 237 13.50 18.14 -8.52
CA VAL A 237 12.09 17.80 -8.78
C VAL A 237 12.00 16.40 -9.38
N ALA A 238 11.33 15.50 -8.69
CA ALA A 238 10.95 14.21 -9.22
C ALA A 238 9.65 14.38 -10.03
N LEU A 239 9.75 14.30 -11.36
CA LEU A 239 8.61 14.36 -12.27
C LEU A 239 7.93 12.99 -12.31
N ARG A 240 6.64 12.95 -12.08
CA ARG A 240 5.88 11.70 -12.00
C ARG A 240 4.60 11.72 -12.84
N SER A 241 4.15 10.54 -13.23
CA SER A 241 2.75 10.30 -13.61
C SER A 241 2.02 9.70 -12.39
N TYR A 242 0.69 9.58 -12.48
CA TYR A 242 -0.07 8.85 -11.46
C TYR A 242 -0.30 7.38 -11.82
N ALA A 243 0.29 6.90 -12.93
CA ALA A 243 0.18 5.50 -13.33
C ALA A 243 0.85 4.57 -12.31
N ARG A 244 0.17 3.49 -11.97
CA ARG A 244 0.60 2.45 -11.03
C ARG A 244 0.46 1.07 -11.67
N PRO A 245 1.26 0.72 -12.71
CA PRO A 245 1.03 -0.50 -13.49
C PRO A 245 1.26 -1.78 -12.69
N ALA A 246 2.26 -1.81 -11.80
CA ALA A 246 2.59 -2.99 -11.00
C ALA A 246 3.38 -2.64 -9.74
N PRO A 247 3.23 -3.39 -8.64
CA PRO A 247 4.09 -3.28 -7.47
C PRO A 247 5.46 -3.95 -7.70
N GLY A 248 6.42 -3.70 -6.80
CA GLY A 248 7.70 -4.42 -6.78
C GLY A 248 7.53 -5.89 -6.39
N ILE A 249 6.67 -6.15 -5.40
CA ILE A 249 6.30 -7.51 -4.97
C ILE A 249 4.77 -7.57 -4.87
N PHE A 250 4.19 -8.56 -5.54
CA PHE A 250 2.76 -8.86 -5.50
C PHE A 250 2.50 -10.16 -4.75
N LEU A 251 1.67 -10.11 -3.72
CA LEU A 251 1.17 -11.27 -3.00
C LEU A 251 -0.34 -11.35 -3.16
N ASP A 252 -0.85 -12.43 -3.72
CA ASP A 252 -2.28 -12.67 -3.88
C ASP A 252 -2.70 -14.01 -3.26
N SER A 253 -3.67 -13.97 -2.34
CA SER A 253 -4.24 -15.18 -1.72
C SER A 253 -3.20 -16.11 -1.08
N CYS A 254 -2.11 -15.55 -0.57
CA CYS A 254 -1.03 -16.29 0.07
C CYS A 254 -1.29 -16.48 1.57
N MET A 255 -0.77 -17.57 2.12
CA MET A 255 -0.87 -17.88 3.54
C MET A 255 0.52 -18.07 4.17
N GLN A 256 0.73 -17.46 5.36
CA GLN A 256 1.98 -17.61 6.12
C GLN A 256 3.22 -17.21 5.31
N THR A 257 3.26 -15.97 4.85
CA THR A 257 4.36 -15.44 4.04
C THR A 257 5.30 -14.57 4.88
N THR A 258 6.59 -14.88 4.84
CA THR A 258 7.63 -14.09 5.52
C THR A 258 8.58 -13.47 4.50
N LEU A 259 8.75 -12.14 4.56
CA LEU A 259 9.75 -11.39 3.80
C LEU A 259 10.81 -10.85 4.77
N ARG A 260 12.08 -11.24 4.56
CA ARG A 260 13.16 -10.90 5.49
C ARG A 260 14.39 -10.34 4.77
N ASN A 261 14.89 -9.20 5.25
CA ASN A 261 16.11 -8.60 4.72
C ASN A 261 16.02 -8.39 3.20
N ILE A 262 14.99 -7.66 2.77
CA ILE A 262 14.72 -7.32 1.38
C ILE A 262 14.70 -5.80 1.25
N GLN A 263 15.25 -5.29 0.15
CA GLN A 263 15.22 -3.87 -0.18
C GLN A 263 14.55 -3.69 -1.54
N VAL A 264 13.58 -2.79 -1.61
CA VAL A 264 13.00 -2.31 -2.88
C VAL A 264 13.49 -0.89 -3.08
N HIS A 265 14.31 -0.68 -4.09
CA HIS A 265 14.88 0.63 -4.39
C HIS A 265 14.02 1.45 -5.33
N TYR A 266 13.25 0.75 -6.18
CA TYR A 266 12.23 1.36 -7.02
C TYR A 266 11.14 0.36 -7.39
N ALA A 267 9.92 0.84 -7.55
CA ALA A 267 8.80 0.12 -8.17
C ALA A 267 7.86 1.10 -8.88
N GLU A 268 7.22 0.62 -9.96
CA GLU A 268 6.31 1.41 -10.79
C GLU A 268 4.94 1.70 -10.14
N GLY A 269 4.65 1.02 -9.06
CA GLY A 269 3.49 1.20 -8.20
C GLY A 269 3.95 1.22 -6.74
N MET A 270 3.42 0.30 -5.94
CA MET A 270 3.82 0.12 -4.54
C MET A 270 5.08 -0.75 -4.42
N GLY A 271 5.82 -0.62 -3.32
CA GLY A 271 6.97 -1.50 -3.08
C GLY A 271 6.56 -2.95 -2.86
N LEU A 272 5.50 -3.15 -2.05
CA LEU A 272 4.82 -4.42 -1.84
C LEU A 272 3.31 -4.18 -1.79
N LEU A 273 2.56 -4.97 -2.55
CA LEU A 273 1.12 -5.11 -2.38
C LEU A 273 0.76 -6.53 -2.03
N ALA A 274 -0.01 -6.71 -0.94
CA ALA A 274 -0.61 -7.97 -0.55
C ALA A 274 -2.13 -7.84 -0.52
N GLN A 275 -2.83 -8.69 -1.26
CA GLN A 275 -4.29 -8.76 -1.24
C GLN A 275 -4.77 -10.17 -0.90
N LEU A 276 -5.87 -10.27 -0.15
CA LEU A 276 -6.51 -11.52 0.24
C LEU A 276 -5.59 -12.50 0.98
N CYS A 277 -4.48 -12.03 1.50
CA CYS A 277 -3.46 -12.85 2.16
C CYS A 277 -3.77 -13.06 3.64
N THR A 278 -3.23 -14.15 4.20
CA THR A 278 -3.35 -14.47 5.62
C THR A 278 -1.97 -14.63 6.24
N ASP A 279 -1.71 -13.97 7.37
CA ASP A 279 -0.46 -14.04 8.15
C ASP A 279 0.79 -13.64 7.36
N ILE A 280 1.08 -12.34 7.32
CA ILE A 280 2.24 -11.78 6.63
C ILE A 280 3.22 -11.21 7.65
N THR A 281 4.50 -11.55 7.51
CA THR A 281 5.59 -11.02 8.32
C THR A 281 6.64 -10.34 7.44
N LEU A 282 6.86 -9.04 7.68
CA LEU A 282 7.95 -8.25 7.09
C LEU A 282 8.98 -7.97 8.18
N GLN A 283 10.19 -8.52 8.05
CA GLN A 283 11.29 -8.33 8.99
C GLN A 283 12.51 -7.74 8.28
N LYS A 284 12.91 -6.50 8.62
CA LYS A 284 13.94 -5.77 7.87
C LYS A 284 13.60 -5.71 6.37
N PHE A 285 12.34 -5.56 6.05
CA PHE A 285 11.87 -5.23 4.71
C PHE A 285 11.92 -3.71 4.58
N SER A 286 12.52 -3.22 3.51
CA SER A 286 12.71 -1.78 3.33
C SER A 286 12.35 -1.35 1.91
N VAL A 287 11.76 -0.18 1.81
CA VAL A 287 11.65 0.59 0.57
C VAL A 287 12.51 1.81 0.77
N CYS A 288 13.67 1.83 0.14
CA CYS A 288 14.71 2.80 0.47
C CYS A 288 15.67 3.03 -0.70
N LEU A 289 16.33 4.17 -0.70
CA LEU A 289 17.43 4.47 -1.60
C LEU A 289 18.59 3.46 -1.42
N ARG A 290 19.48 3.37 -2.41
CA ARG A 290 20.69 2.49 -2.36
C ARG A 290 21.74 2.97 -1.36
N GLY A 291 21.41 3.91 -0.52
CA GLY A 291 22.29 4.58 0.44
C GLY A 291 22.60 6.01 0.04
N LYS A 292 23.55 6.63 0.74
CA LYS A 292 23.85 8.06 0.57
C LYS A 292 24.38 8.45 -0.82
N SER A 293 24.89 7.51 -1.58
CA SER A 293 25.40 7.73 -2.95
C SER A 293 24.32 7.52 -4.03
N ASP A 294 23.11 7.15 -3.68
CA ASP A 294 22.03 7.05 -4.68
C ASP A 294 21.71 8.46 -5.21
N PRO A 295 21.78 8.68 -6.54
CA PRO A 295 21.50 9.99 -7.11
C PRO A 295 20.00 10.33 -7.11
N ARG A 296 19.12 9.40 -6.73
CA ARG A 296 17.67 9.58 -6.72
C ARG A 296 17.18 10.18 -5.41
N TYR A 297 16.06 10.90 -5.51
CA TYR A 297 15.33 11.49 -4.37
C TYR A 297 13.99 10.78 -4.12
N PHE A 298 13.75 9.69 -4.80
CA PHE A 298 12.51 8.93 -4.73
C PHE A 298 12.77 7.42 -4.75
N THR A 299 11.77 6.64 -4.30
CA THR A 299 11.75 5.18 -4.37
C THR A 299 10.54 4.69 -5.16
N THR A 300 9.37 4.49 -4.56
CA THR A 300 8.19 3.94 -5.22
C THR A 300 7.26 5.03 -5.74
N GLN A 301 6.51 4.72 -6.81
CA GLN A 301 5.50 5.61 -7.39
C GLN A 301 4.30 5.81 -6.45
N ALA A 302 4.04 4.85 -5.56
CA ALA A 302 2.99 4.87 -4.56
C ALA A 302 3.54 4.37 -3.21
N ASP A 303 2.74 3.65 -2.42
CA ASP A 303 3.09 3.24 -1.06
C ASP A 303 4.34 2.34 -1.00
N ALA A 304 5.00 2.33 0.15
CA ALA A 304 6.03 1.32 0.37
C ALA A 304 5.41 -0.07 0.57
N THR A 305 4.38 -0.17 1.40
CA THR A 305 3.67 -1.44 1.68
C THR A 305 2.17 -1.22 1.78
N HIS A 306 1.41 -2.08 1.13
CA HIS A 306 -0.04 -1.98 1.06
C HIS A 306 -0.71 -3.33 1.26
N PHE A 307 -1.70 -3.39 2.14
CA PHE A 307 -2.39 -4.61 2.53
C PHE A 307 -3.91 -4.43 2.36
N SER A 308 -4.46 -5.06 1.34
CA SER A 308 -5.87 -4.96 0.97
C SER A 308 -6.61 -6.26 1.27
N GLN A 309 -7.68 -6.21 2.05
CA GLN A 309 -8.53 -7.37 2.38
C GLN A 309 -7.75 -8.57 2.98
N CYS A 310 -6.69 -8.32 3.69
CA CYS A 310 -5.89 -9.35 4.34
C CYS A 310 -6.58 -9.87 5.62
N ARG A 311 -6.11 -11.03 6.11
CA ARG A 311 -6.62 -11.73 7.30
C ARG A 311 -5.49 -12.09 8.25
N GLY A 312 -5.84 -12.61 9.44
CA GLY A 312 -4.87 -13.05 10.43
C GLY A 312 -4.04 -11.90 10.95
N ARG A 313 -2.71 -11.98 10.85
CA ARG A 313 -1.79 -10.96 11.38
C ARG A 313 -0.85 -10.43 10.31
N ILE A 314 -0.70 -9.12 10.28
CA ILE A 314 0.34 -8.40 9.54
C ILE A 314 1.36 -7.87 10.54
N SER A 315 2.62 -8.30 10.43
CA SER A 315 3.72 -7.83 11.29
C SER A 315 4.80 -7.18 10.45
N VAL A 316 5.08 -5.90 10.68
CA VAL A 316 6.11 -5.12 9.98
C VAL A 316 7.10 -4.59 11.02
N GLU A 317 8.34 -5.10 10.96
CA GLU A 317 9.34 -4.81 11.97
C GLU A 317 10.71 -4.44 11.39
N LYS A 318 11.33 -3.40 11.97
CA LYS A 318 12.71 -2.98 11.64
C LYS A 318 12.92 -2.66 10.16
N GLY A 319 11.87 -2.11 9.49
CA GLY A 319 11.93 -1.61 8.12
C GLY A 319 12.42 -0.16 8.05
N MET A 320 12.97 0.22 6.89
CA MET A 320 13.24 1.58 6.47
C MET A 320 12.30 1.90 5.30
N PHE A 321 11.52 2.97 5.43
CA PHE A 321 10.60 3.43 4.40
C PHE A 321 10.91 4.91 4.12
N GLU A 322 11.49 5.20 2.96
CA GLU A 322 11.93 6.55 2.65
C GLU A 322 11.62 6.95 1.20
N SER A 323 11.31 8.22 1.03
CA SER A 323 11.18 8.86 -0.29
C SER A 323 10.15 8.21 -1.21
N MET A 324 9.13 7.52 -0.66
CA MET A 324 7.99 7.05 -1.42
C MET A 324 7.13 8.23 -1.88
N MET A 325 6.47 8.04 -3.02
CA MET A 325 5.53 9.04 -3.53
C MET A 325 4.11 8.88 -2.96
N ASP A 326 3.96 8.07 -1.91
CA ASP A 326 2.77 7.93 -1.07
C ASP A 326 3.14 7.33 0.32
N ASP A 327 2.30 6.53 0.93
CA ASP A 327 2.37 6.10 2.32
C ASP A 327 3.46 5.03 2.59
N ALA A 328 3.94 4.93 3.83
CA ALA A 328 4.86 3.85 4.18
C ALA A 328 4.14 2.52 4.40
N ILE A 329 2.95 2.57 4.98
CA ILE A 329 2.08 1.40 5.16
C ILE A 329 0.62 1.83 5.08
N ASN A 330 -0.18 1.10 4.31
CA ASN A 330 -1.63 1.20 4.30
C ASN A 330 -2.25 -0.18 4.52
N VAL A 331 -3.22 -0.28 5.45
CA VAL A 331 -3.94 -1.52 5.78
C VAL A 331 -5.43 -1.24 5.80
N HIS A 332 -6.18 -1.86 4.91
CA HIS A 332 -7.63 -1.65 4.81
C HIS A 332 -8.37 -2.85 4.20
N GLY A 333 -9.69 -2.89 4.38
CA GLY A 333 -10.61 -3.68 3.58
C GLY A 333 -11.17 -2.86 2.41
N ILE A 334 -12.14 -3.41 1.67
CA ILE A 334 -12.81 -2.69 0.56
C ILE A 334 -14.31 -2.80 0.76
N TYR A 335 -15.00 -1.65 0.68
CA TYR A 335 -16.46 -1.62 0.58
C TYR A 335 -16.92 -2.03 -0.81
N LEU A 336 -17.92 -2.91 -0.90
CA LEU A 336 -18.72 -3.02 -2.12
C LEU A 336 -19.95 -2.11 -1.97
N LYS A 337 -20.27 -1.36 -3.01
CA LYS A 337 -21.50 -0.57 -3.08
C LYS A 337 -22.70 -1.44 -3.44
N VAL A 338 -23.79 -1.28 -2.72
CA VAL A 338 -25.07 -1.89 -3.05
C VAL A 338 -25.64 -1.25 -4.32
N LYS A 339 -25.87 -2.04 -5.35
CA LYS A 339 -26.43 -1.61 -6.66
C LYS A 339 -27.88 -1.98 -6.82
N GLU A 340 -28.27 -3.15 -6.28
CA GLU A 340 -29.62 -3.71 -6.44
C GLU A 340 -29.99 -4.59 -5.23
N ILE A 341 -31.23 -4.54 -4.82
CA ILE A 341 -31.84 -5.45 -3.83
C ILE A 341 -32.67 -6.47 -4.60
N ILE A 342 -32.15 -7.68 -4.77
CA ILE A 342 -32.81 -8.75 -5.53
C ILE A 342 -33.93 -9.37 -4.70
N ASP A 343 -33.65 -9.68 -3.44
CA ASP A 343 -34.63 -10.13 -2.44
C ASP A 343 -34.16 -9.77 -1.04
N ARG A 344 -34.90 -10.16 0.01
CA ARG A 344 -34.62 -9.83 1.40
C ARG A 344 -33.22 -10.24 1.88
N ARG A 345 -32.57 -11.21 1.25
CA ARG A 345 -31.27 -11.75 1.63
C ARG A 345 -30.25 -11.70 0.52
N THR A 346 -30.58 -11.10 -0.62
CA THR A 346 -29.72 -11.13 -1.81
C THR A 346 -29.53 -9.74 -2.38
N LEU A 347 -28.29 -9.31 -2.47
CA LEU A 347 -27.88 -8.05 -3.06
C LEU A 347 -26.98 -8.26 -4.28
N ARG A 348 -27.07 -7.32 -5.23
CA ARG A 348 -26.03 -7.11 -6.23
C ARG A 348 -25.15 -5.96 -5.77
N CYS A 349 -23.85 -6.18 -5.67
CA CYS A 349 -22.87 -5.24 -5.16
C CYS A 349 -21.70 -5.10 -6.13
N SER A 350 -21.04 -3.92 -6.14
CA SER A 350 -19.92 -3.64 -7.04
C SER A 350 -18.74 -3.00 -6.32
N TYR A 351 -17.54 -3.26 -6.83
CA TYR A 351 -16.40 -2.39 -6.65
C TYR A 351 -16.65 -1.05 -7.38
N GLU A 352 -16.28 0.06 -6.78
CA GLU A 352 -16.52 1.40 -7.36
C GLU A 352 -15.24 2.13 -7.75
N HIS A 353 -14.12 1.91 -7.02
CA HIS A 353 -12.87 2.56 -7.37
C HIS A 353 -12.23 1.90 -8.61
N ASN A 354 -11.80 2.73 -9.57
CA ASN A 354 -11.27 2.26 -10.85
C ASN A 354 -9.97 1.44 -10.75
N GLN A 355 -9.22 1.59 -9.65
CA GLN A 355 -8.00 0.83 -9.38
C GLN A 355 -8.21 -0.34 -8.39
N ALA A 356 -9.44 -0.64 -7.98
CA ALA A 356 -9.72 -1.70 -7.00
C ALA A 356 -10.91 -2.55 -7.43
N TRP A 357 -10.71 -3.46 -8.39
CA TRP A 357 -11.73 -4.39 -8.88
C TRP A 357 -11.08 -5.59 -9.59
N GLY A 358 -11.87 -6.64 -9.83
CA GLY A 358 -11.48 -7.78 -10.66
C GLY A 358 -10.88 -8.96 -9.89
N PHE A 359 -10.67 -8.84 -8.58
CA PHE A 359 -10.25 -9.90 -7.66
C PHE A 359 -11.42 -10.33 -6.76
N ALA A 360 -11.27 -11.43 -6.02
CA ALA A 360 -12.27 -11.91 -5.08
C ALA A 360 -12.51 -10.88 -3.96
N TRP A 361 -13.75 -10.80 -3.46
CA TRP A 361 -14.07 -9.89 -2.36
C TRP A 361 -14.36 -10.61 -1.05
N GLY A 362 -14.96 -11.77 -1.12
CA GLY A 362 -15.37 -12.56 0.03
C GLY A 362 -15.64 -14.00 -0.35
N GLN A 363 -15.98 -14.80 0.67
CA GLN A 363 -16.30 -16.23 0.51
C GLN A 363 -17.45 -16.61 1.43
N PRO A 364 -18.13 -17.73 1.18
CA PRO A 364 -19.15 -18.26 2.08
C PRO A 364 -18.58 -18.43 3.49
N GLY A 365 -19.36 -17.98 4.49
CA GLY A 365 -18.94 -17.96 5.90
C GLY A 365 -18.33 -16.66 6.39
N ASP A 366 -17.95 -15.74 5.51
CA ASP A 366 -17.46 -14.42 5.90
C ASP A 366 -18.56 -13.61 6.58
N THR A 367 -18.20 -12.93 7.66
CA THR A 367 -19.06 -11.98 8.38
C THR A 367 -18.96 -10.61 7.71
N VAL A 368 -20.11 -9.96 7.54
CA VAL A 368 -20.22 -8.63 6.91
C VAL A 368 -21.03 -7.67 7.76
N SER A 369 -20.83 -6.37 7.53
CA SER A 369 -21.68 -5.29 8.02
C SER A 369 -22.15 -4.40 6.88
N PHE A 370 -23.22 -3.65 7.10
CA PHE A 370 -23.79 -2.71 6.15
C PHE A 370 -23.58 -1.28 6.68
N ILE A 371 -23.12 -0.37 5.83
CA ILE A 371 -22.85 1.00 6.22
C ILE A 371 -23.55 1.99 5.29
N ARG A 372 -24.17 3.03 5.86
CA ARG A 372 -24.72 4.14 5.10
C ARG A 372 -23.62 5.15 4.82
N ALA A 373 -23.16 5.24 3.57
CA ALA A 373 -21.95 5.95 3.19
C ALA A 373 -21.93 7.44 3.59
N VAL A 374 -23.06 8.15 3.43
CA VAL A 374 -23.10 9.60 3.66
C VAL A 374 -22.84 10.01 5.12
N CYS A 375 -23.08 9.14 6.09
CA CYS A 375 -22.84 9.39 7.52
C CYS A 375 -21.97 8.33 8.20
N MET A 376 -21.54 7.31 7.46
CA MET A 376 -20.72 6.21 7.96
C MET A 376 -21.30 5.50 9.21
N ASP A 377 -22.65 5.43 9.28
CA ASP A 377 -23.34 4.66 10.33
C ASP A 377 -23.54 3.21 9.89
N VAL A 378 -23.17 2.28 10.75
CA VAL A 378 -23.52 0.86 10.60
C VAL A 378 -25.03 0.67 10.74
N LYS A 379 -25.61 -0.17 9.91
CA LYS A 379 -27.05 -0.46 9.87
C LYS A 379 -27.31 -1.94 10.13
N GLY A 380 -28.21 -2.16 11.10
CA GLY A 380 -28.58 -3.51 11.54
C GLY A 380 -27.43 -4.27 12.20
N ASP A 381 -27.66 -5.56 12.37
CA ASP A 381 -26.68 -6.50 12.93
C ASP A 381 -25.73 -7.01 11.85
N GLU A 382 -24.62 -7.61 12.27
CA GLU A 382 -23.71 -8.34 11.39
C GLU A 382 -24.45 -9.49 10.70
N ASN A 383 -24.07 -9.77 9.45
CA ASN A 383 -24.62 -10.86 8.65
C ASN A 383 -23.50 -11.79 8.17
N VAL A 384 -23.86 -12.92 7.59
CA VAL A 384 -22.90 -13.91 7.09
C VAL A 384 -23.18 -14.21 5.63
N ILE A 385 -22.15 -14.25 4.81
CA ILE A 385 -22.26 -14.64 3.40
C ILE A 385 -22.65 -16.13 3.32
N GLU A 386 -23.80 -16.41 2.70
CA GLU A 386 -24.23 -17.78 2.36
C GLU A 386 -23.62 -18.22 1.02
N SER A 387 -23.64 -17.32 0.04
CA SER A 387 -22.99 -17.50 -1.27
C SER A 387 -22.62 -16.17 -1.91
N ILE A 388 -21.57 -16.19 -2.72
CA ILE A 388 -21.12 -15.04 -3.54
C ILE A 388 -20.75 -15.55 -4.93
N LYS A 389 -21.22 -14.85 -5.97
CA LYS A 389 -20.96 -15.21 -7.37
C LYS A 389 -20.74 -13.95 -8.19
N PRO A 390 -19.89 -13.99 -9.23
CA PRO A 390 -19.81 -12.92 -10.22
C PRO A 390 -21.18 -12.57 -10.80
N ALA A 391 -21.47 -11.28 -10.92
CA ALA A 391 -22.70 -10.76 -11.52
C ALA A 391 -22.48 -10.15 -12.92
N ASP A 392 -21.22 -9.91 -13.28
CA ASP A 392 -20.77 -9.47 -14.59
C ASP A 392 -19.77 -10.50 -15.18
N GLN A 393 -19.02 -10.10 -16.21
CA GLN A 393 -17.95 -10.94 -16.78
C GLN A 393 -16.93 -11.28 -15.70
N PRO A 394 -16.75 -12.57 -15.35
CA PRO A 394 -15.75 -12.96 -14.35
C PRO A 394 -14.34 -12.72 -14.89
N THR A 395 -13.45 -12.34 -14.00
CA THR A 395 -12.00 -12.32 -14.23
C THR A 395 -11.40 -13.66 -13.81
N ASN A 396 -10.10 -13.85 -14.04
CA ASN A 396 -9.37 -15.05 -13.55
C ASN A 396 -9.39 -15.17 -12.01
N HIS A 397 -9.64 -14.06 -11.29
CA HIS A 397 -9.47 -13.97 -9.84
C HIS A 397 -10.72 -13.46 -9.11
N GLY A 398 -11.76 -13.07 -9.82
CA GLY A 398 -12.99 -12.52 -9.24
C GLY A 398 -13.90 -11.86 -10.26
N ALA A 399 -14.39 -10.68 -9.95
CA ALA A 399 -15.27 -9.89 -10.81
C ALA A 399 -15.25 -8.42 -10.42
N LYS A 400 -15.94 -7.57 -11.17
CA LYS A 400 -16.23 -6.19 -10.75
C LYS A 400 -17.53 -6.12 -9.94
N GLU A 401 -18.51 -6.97 -10.27
CA GLU A 401 -19.79 -7.05 -9.58
C GLU A 401 -20.09 -8.46 -9.09
N PHE A 402 -20.80 -8.54 -7.97
CA PHE A 402 -21.17 -9.81 -7.34
C PHE A 402 -22.64 -9.83 -6.95
N VAL A 403 -23.28 -11.00 -7.11
CA VAL A 403 -24.52 -11.34 -6.42
C VAL A 403 -24.14 -12.04 -5.12
N ILE A 404 -24.52 -11.44 -3.99
CA ILE A 404 -24.21 -11.94 -2.65
C ILE A 404 -25.51 -12.29 -1.95
N ARG A 405 -25.62 -13.55 -1.51
CA ARG A 405 -26.71 -14.03 -0.67
C ARG A 405 -26.22 -14.17 0.77
N PHE A 406 -27.01 -13.66 1.70
CA PHE A 406 -26.71 -13.66 3.13
C PHE A 406 -27.60 -14.67 3.88
N LYS A 407 -27.14 -15.13 5.06
CA LYS A 407 -27.90 -16.07 5.91
C LYS A 407 -29.15 -15.47 6.50
N ASN A 408 -29.08 -14.19 6.89
CA ASN A 408 -30.18 -13.43 7.49
C ASN A 408 -30.69 -12.36 6.51
N ASP A 409 -31.86 -11.80 6.79
CA ASP A 409 -32.39 -10.67 6.03
C ASP A 409 -31.40 -9.48 6.13
N VAL A 410 -31.26 -8.77 5.03
CA VAL A 410 -30.53 -7.49 4.96
C VAL A 410 -31.32 -6.44 5.76
N PRO A 411 -30.65 -5.52 6.48
CA PRO A 411 -31.35 -4.45 7.21
C PRO A 411 -32.31 -3.68 6.30
N ARG A 412 -33.50 -3.37 6.80
CA ARG A 412 -34.57 -2.71 6.02
C ARG A 412 -34.20 -1.31 5.53
N GLU A 413 -33.26 -0.67 6.21
CA GLU A 413 -32.75 0.67 5.88
C GLU A 413 -31.85 0.67 4.65
N VAL A 414 -31.28 -0.47 4.28
CA VAL A 414 -30.48 -0.59 3.06
C VAL A 414 -31.38 -0.38 1.86
N CYS A 415 -31.05 0.60 1.05
CA CYS A 415 -31.79 0.98 -0.14
C CYS A 415 -30.83 1.34 -1.28
N THR A 416 -31.37 1.63 -2.45
CA THR A 416 -30.60 2.04 -3.64
C THR A 416 -30.71 3.54 -3.95
N ASP A 417 -31.57 4.26 -3.24
CA ASP A 417 -31.75 5.72 -3.39
C ASP A 417 -30.58 6.50 -2.77
N GLU A 418 -29.85 5.86 -1.86
CA GLU A 418 -28.62 6.38 -1.25
C GLU A 418 -27.49 5.36 -1.38
N THR A 419 -26.25 5.78 -1.16
CA THR A 419 -25.09 4.87 -1.17
C THR A 419 -25.02 4.09 0.14
N TYR A 420 -25.07 2.77 0.01
CA TYR A 420 -24.75 1.80 1.06
C TYR A 420 -23.56 0.94 0.66
N GLY A 421 -22.66 0.74 1.60
CA GLY A 421 -21.52 -0.16 1.47
C GLY A 421 -21.73 -1.47 2.23
N VAL A 422 -21.17 -2.54 1.70
CA VAL A 422 -21.01 -3.82 2.40
C VAL A 422 -19.53 -3.97 2.77
N GLU A 423 -19.23 -4.15 4.04
CA GLU A 423 -17.88 -4.35 4.59
C GLU A 423 -17.67 -5.82 4.94
N ASN A 424 -16.52 -6.39 4.56
CA ASN A 424 -16.13 -7.75 4.96
C ASN A 424 -15.31 -7.71 6.26
N LEU A 425 -15.95 -7.99 7.39
CA LEU A 425 -15.32 -8.00 8.71
C LEU A 425 -14.37 -9.19 8.93
N SER A 426 -14.48 -10.25 8.12
CA SER A 426 -13.56 -11.38 8.16
C SER A 426 -12.23 -11.07 7.45
N ALA A 427 -12.22 -10.12 6.53
CA ALA A 427 -11.04 -9.67 5.80
C ALA A 427 -10.39 -8.46 6.50
N THR A 428 -10.12 -8.59 7.80
CA THR A 428 -9.55 -7.56 8.67
C THR A 428 -8.45 -8.16 9.56
N PRO A 429 -7.17 -7.74 9.38
CA PRO A 429 -6.05 -8.32 10.12
C PRO A 429 -5.77 -7.62 11.45
N GLU A 430 -5.10 -8.32 12.36
CA GLU A 430 -4.28 -7.68 13.40
C GLU A 430 -3.05 -7.04 12.77
N VAL A 431 -2.60 -5.89 13.28
CA VAL A 431 -1.45 -5.17 12.73
C VAL A 431 -0.42 -4.87 13.80
N ILE A 432 0.84 -5.20 13.54
CA ILE A 432 2.00 -4.80 14.32
C ILE A 432 2.95 -4.02 13.42
N PHE A 433 3.12 -2.73 13.68
CA PHE A 433 4.07 -1.85 13.01
C PHE A 433 5.04 -1.29 14.03
N ARG A 434 6.28 -1.81 14.06
CA ARG A 434 7.21 -1.43 15.13
C ARG A 434 8.67 -1.36 14.74
N ARG A 435 9.42 -0.47 15.41
CA ARG A 435 10.87 -0.26 15.23
C ARG A 435 11.23 0.05 13.76
N CYS A 436 10.32 0.70 13.06
CA CYS A 436 10.50 1.15 11.68
C CYS A 436 10.90 2.63 11.64
N THR A 437 11.59 3.01 10.58
CA THR A 437 11.83 4.42 10.23
C THR A 437 11.02 4.75 8.98
N VAL A 438 10.26 5.84 9.03
CA VAL A 438 9.50 6.41 7.92
C VAL A 438 10.01 7.81 7.70
N ARG A 439 10.49 8.15 6.50
CA ARG A 439 11.04 9.48 6.27
C ARG A 439 10.94 9.98 4.84
N ASN A 440 10.93 11.30 4.70
CA ASN A 440 11.04 12.01 3.42
C ASN A 440 9.98 11.62 2.39
N ASN A 441 8.86 11.05 2.82
CA ASN A 441 7.83 10.58 1.91
C ASN A 441 6.75 11.64 1.65
N ARG A 442 6.10 11.51 0.53
CA ARG A 442 4.89 12.24 0.21
C ARG A 442 3.73 11.71 1.04
N ALA A 443 2.85 12.61 1.42
CA ALA A 443 1.57 12.42 2.10
C ALA A 443 1.69 11.85 3.51
N ARG A 444 1.34 10.60 3.74
CA ARG A 444 1.15 10.06 5.08
C ARG A 444 2.22 9.03 5.43
N GLY A 445 2.43 8.83 6.73
CA GLY A 445 3.33 7.80 7.22
C GLY A 445 2.66 6.43 7.27
N ALA A 446 1.69 6.26 8.16
CA ALA A 446 1.02 4.99 8.37
C ALA A 446 -0.50 5.14 8.37
N LEU A 447 -1.21 4.30 7.62
CA LEU A 447 -2.67 4.21 7.57
C LEU A 447 -3.11 2.87 8.15
N PHE A 448 -4.03 2.94 9.11
CA PHE A 448 -4.60 1.75 9.73
C PHE A 448 -6.13 1.83 9.71
N SER A 449 -6.74 0.91 8.99
CA SER A 449 -8.19 0.76 8.88
C SER A 449 -8.57 -0.69 9.14
N SER A 450 -8.44 -1.13 10.41
CA SER A 450 -8.81 -2.46 10.87
C SER A 450 -9.48 -2.41 12.24
N PRO A 451 -10.58 -3.16 12.46
CA PRO A 451 -11.20 -3.28 13.78
C PRO A 451 -10.43 -4.20 14.73
N ARG A 452 -9.42 -4.90 14.24
CA ARG A 452 -8.61 -5.81 15.04
C ARG A 452 -7.50 -5.06 15.78
N ARG A 453 -6.86 -5.75 16.71
CA ARG A 453 -5.75 -5.20 17.48
C ARG A 453 -4.66 -4.64 16.57
N THR A 454 -4.39 -3.34 16.69
CA THR A 454 -3.32 -2.64 15.97
C THR A 454 -2.34 -2.03 16.95
N VAL A 455 -1.03 -2.25 16.74
CA VAL A 455 0.05 -1.71 17.58
C VAL A 455 1.06 -0.98 16.68
N CYS A 456 1.14 0.34 16.86
CA CYS A 456 2.13 1.21 16.22
C CYS A 456 3.11 1.68 17.31
N GLU A 457 4.29 1.04 17.42
CA GLU A 457 5.18 1.34 18.54
C GLU A 457 6.65 1.43 18.19
N ARG A 458 7.38 2.33 18.90
CA ARG A 458 8.84 2.50 18.77
C ARG A 458 9.31 2.79 17.36
N ASN A 459 8.49 3.49 16.57
CA ASN A 459 8.82 3.93 15.22
C ASN A 459 9.40 5.35 15.27
N PHE A 460 10.18 5.68 14.27
CA PHE A 460 10.64 7.04 14.01
C PHE A 460 10.01 7.55 12.72
N PHE A 461 9.17 8.57 12.83
CA PHE A 461 8.59 9.30 11.71
C PHE A 461 9.36 10.62 11.58
N ASP A 462 10.08 10.77 10.46
CA ASP A 462 11.02 11.84 10.22
C ASP A 462 10.65 12.58 8.94
N HIS A 463 10.14 13.81 9.07
CA HIS A 463 9.71 14.62 7.94
C HIS A 463 8.74 13.88 7.01
N THR A 464 7.76 13.17 7.59
CA THR A 464 6.56 12.75 6.86
C THR A 464 5.85 14.02 6.42
N SER A 465 5.75 14.26 5.12
CA SER A 465 5.34 15.57 4.61
C SER A 465 3.91 15.97 4.98
N GLY A 466 2.99 15.01 5.11
CA GLY A 466 1.65 15.20 5.65
C GLY A 466 1.54 14.65 7.08
N THR A 467 0.43 13.98 7.39
CA THR A 467 0.20 13.34 8.70
C THR A 467 1.07 12.10 8.89
N ALA A 468 1.62 11.89 10.10
CA ALA A 468 2.46 10.72 10.37
C ALA A 468 1.64 9.44 10.55
N VAL A 469 0.45 9.55 11.17
CA VAL A 469 -0.48 8.42 11.32
C VAL A 469 -1.89 8.86 10.97
N LEU A 470 -2.53 8.15 10.05
CA LEU A 470 -3.91 8.35 9.65
C LEU A 470 -4.77 7.14 10.02
N LEU A 471 -5.92 7.39 10.65
CA LEU A 471 -7.01 6.44 10.78
C LEU A 471 -8.17 6.97 9.93
N CYS A 472 -8.48 6.27 8.87
CA CYS A 472 -9.50 6.67 7.90
C CYS A 472 -10.65 5.65 7.89
N GLY A 473 -11.43 5.68 6.89
CA GLY A 473 -12.54 4.86 6.48
C GLY A 473 -13.34 5.67 5.47
N ASP A 474 -13.49 5.16 4.26
CA ASP A 474 -14.07 5.91 3.14
C ASP A 474 -14.97 5.00 2.29
N CYS A 475 -16.26 5.24 2.34
CA CYS A 475 -17.26 4.59 1.48
C CYS A 475 -17.80 5.53 0.38
N ASN A 476 -17.07 6.60 0.05
CA ASN A 476 -17.53 7.67 -0.84
C ASN A 476 -16.56 7.96 -2.01
N GLY A 477 -15.26 7.67 -1.85
CA GLY A 477 -14.24 7.95 -2.83
C GLY A 477 -13.33 6.76 -3.10
N TRP A 478 -12.45 6.42 -2.14
CA TRP A 478 -11.53 5.29 -2.27
C TRP A 478 -12.18 3.94 -1.99
N TYR A 479 -13.29 3.91 -1.27
CA TYR A 479 -13.98 2.70 -0.82
C TYR A 479 -13.11 1.80 0.07
N GLU A 480 -12.15 2.38 0.78
CA GLU A 480 -11.30 1.70 1.74
C GLU A 480 -12.05 1.52 3.07
N SER A 481 -12.25 0.27 3.48
CA SER A 481 -13.04 -0.07 4.66
C SER A 481 -12.18 -0.38 5.88
N GLY A 482 -12.77 -0.22 7.06
CA GLY A 482 -12.22 -0.59 8.34
C GLY A 482 -12.34 0.51 9.39
N ALA A 483 -13.23 0.30 10.36
CA ALA A 483 -13.33 1.15 11.54
C ALA A 483 -12.35 0.66 12.62
N VAL A 484 -11.54 1.55 13.19
CA VAL A 484 -10.59 1.20 14.25
C VAL A 484 -11.33 0.98 15.58
N ARG A 485 -11.08 -0.15 16.26
CA ARG A 485 -11.71 -0.56 17.53
C ARG A 485 -10.71 -0.85 18.64
N ASP A 486 -9.45 -1.10 18.31
CA ASP A 486 -8.40 -1.44 19.28
C ASP A 486 -7.02 -1.06 18.73
N LEU A 487 -6.57 0.15 19.06
CA LEU A 487 -5.29 0.69 18.56
C LEU A 487 -4.46 1.28 19.68
N VAL A 488 -3.16 0.97 19.66
CA VAL A 488 -2.15 1.59 20.51
C VAL A 488 -1.09 2.26 19.66
N ILE A 489 -0.91 3.57 19.83
CA ILE A 489 0.19 4.37 19.28
C ILE A 489 1.09 4.78 20.44
N ARG A 490 2.27 4.13 20.59
CA ARG A 490 3.10 4.37 21.76
C ARG A 490 4.60 4.34 21.48
N LYS A 491 5.33 5.12 22.27
CA LYS A 491 6.82 5.15 22.25
C LYS A 491 7.38 5.46 20.86
N ASN A 492 6.61 6.17 20.02
CA ASN A 492 7.09 6.67 18.74
C ASN A 492 7.73 8.05 18.92
N ARG A 493 8.62 8.39 17.99
CA ARG A 493 9.14 9.73 17.82
C ARG A 493 8.63 10.29 16.51
N PHE A 494 8.03 11.48 16.54
CA PHE A 494 7.55 12.22 15.39
C PHE A 494 8.38 13.49 15.26
N LEU A 495 9.13 13.62 14.18
CA LEU A 495 9.96 14.79 13.89
C LEU A 495 9.42 15.50 12.66
N ASN A 496 8.98 16.76 12.83
CA ASN A 496 8.60 17.68 11.75
C ASN A 496 7.68 17.09 10.67
N ALA A 497 6.62 16.38 11.08
CA ALA A 497 5.51 16.09 10.18
C ALA A 497 4.76 17.38 9.79
N LEU A 498 3.88 17.32 8.80
CA LEU A 498 3.03 18.44 8.35
C LEU A 498 3.80 19.54 7.61
N THR A 499 4.94 19.26 7.00
CA THR A 499 5.65 20.24 6.17
C THR A 499 4.89 20.61 4.90
N ASN A 500 3.90 19.77 4.51
CA ASN A 500 3.05 19.96 3.35
C ASN A 500 1.59 19.60 3.65
N GLN A 501 0.67 20.11 2.84
CA GLN A 501 -0.75 19.84 2.96
C GLN A 501 -1.19 18.81 1.92
N PHE A 502 -1.75 17.70 2.37
CA PHE A 502 -2.35 16.65 1.53
C PHE A 502 -3.76 16.29 2.02
N GLN A 503 -4.46 15.44 1.28
CA GLN A 503 -5.75 14.92 1.68
C GLN A 503 -5.66 14.25 3.08
N PHE A 504 -6.61 14.54 3.96
CA PHE A 504 -6.69 14.04 5.35
C PHE A 504 -5.53 14.43 6.27
N THR A 505 -4.74 15.43 5.90
CA THR A 505 -3.65 15.97 6.71
C THR A 505 -4.18 17.02 7.67
N ASN A 506 -4.65 16.61 8.85
CA ASN A 506 -5.25 17.53 9.84
C ASN A 506 -4.36 17.76 11.08
N ALA A 507 -3.50 16.82 11.42
CA ALA A 507 -2.56 16.87 12.53
C ALA A 507 -1.45 15.83 12.33
N VAL A 508 -0.47 15.76 13.23
CA VAL A 508 0.57 14.70 13.22
C VAL A 508 -0.08 13.30 13.29
N ILE A 509 -1.10 13.15 14.14
CA ILE A 509 -1.99 11.98 14.17
C ILE A 509 -3.39 12.45 13.78
N SER A 510 -3.90 11.99 12.65
CA SER A 510 -5.20 12.35 12.11
C SER A 510 -6.15 11.18 12.16
N ILE A 511 -7.29 11.33 12.82
CA ILE A 511 -8.38 10.35 12.87
C ILE A 511 -9.55 10.98 12.13
N TYR A 512 -9.66 10.64 10.85
CA TYR A 512 -10.57 11.33 9.94
C TYR A 512 -11.24 10.34 8.99
N PRO A 513 -12.41 9.75 9.38
CA PRO A 513 -13.24 9.05 8.43
C PRO A 513 -13.92 10.04 7.47
N GLU A 514 -14.09 9.65 6.21
CA GLU A 514 -14.79 10.47 5.20
C GLU A 514 -16.29 10.40 5.43
N ILE A 515 -16.86 11.43 6.05
CA ILE A 515 -18.28 11.50 6.43
C ILE A 515 -18.92 12.76 5.82
N PRO A 516 -19.44 12.68 4.58
CA PRO A 516 -19.99 13.84 3.88
C PRO A 516 -21.10 14.58 4.64
N ARG A 517 -21.93 13.84 5.39
CA ARG A 517 -23.03 14.39 6.18
C ARG A 517 -22.94 13.99 7.65
N ILE A 518 -21.88 14.44 8.31
CA ILE A 518 -21.63 14.13 9.73
C ILE A 518 -22.77 14.61 10.66
N ASN A 519 -23.49 15.67 10.28
CA ASN A 519 -24.60 16.22 11.06
C ASN A 519 -25.79 15.26 11.22
N ILE A 520 -25.90 14.23 10.38
CA ILE A 520 -26.96 13.21 10.51
C ILE A 520 -26.43 11.89 11.07
N GLN A 521 -25.14 11.79 11.39
CA GLN A 521 -24.55 10.60 12.02
C GLN A 521 -25.17 10.39 13.40
N LYS A 522 -25.53 9.13 13.71
CA LYS A 522 -26.15 8.77 15.00
C LYS A 522 -25.15 8.21 16.00
N GLY A 523 -24.13 7.50 15.51
CA GLY A 523 -23.11 6.88 16.33
C GLY A 523 -21.72 7.51 16.12
N TYR A 524 -20.69 6.70 16.36
CA TYR A 524 -19.30 7.03 16.08
C TYR A 524 -18.72 5.99 15.13
N PHE A 525 -17.90 6.42 14.18
CA PHE A 525 -17.29 5.49 13.24
C PHE A 525 -16.16 4.69 13.91
N HIS A 526 -15.24 5.36 14.61
CA HIS A 526 -14.16 4.71 15.34
C HIS A 526 -14.47 4.51 16.82
N GLY A 527 -13.76 3.60 17.49
CA GLY A 527 -13.82 3.41 18.93
C GLY A 527 -14.87 2.40 19.37
N GLY A 528 -15.75 2.78 20.31
CA GLY A 528 -16.84 1.95 20.83
C GLY A 528 -16.57 1.30 22.19
N LYS A 529 -15.37 1.43 22.77
CA LYS A 529 -15.01 1.00 24.13
C LYS A 529 -14.02 1.98 24.74
N ARG A 530 -13.85 1.92 26.07
CA ARG A 530 -12.78 2.66 26.77
C ARG A 530 -11.42 2.27 26.21
N ASP A 531 -10.53 3.26 26.03
CA ASP A 531 -9.17 3.09 25.48
C ASP A 531 -9.13 2.37 24.11
N ALA A 532 -10.20 2.47 23.32
CA ALA A 532 -10.23 1.90 21.97
C ALA A 532 -9.08 2.43 21.12
N ILE A 533 -8.73 3.70 21.31
CA ILE A 533 -7.57 4.36 20.69
C ILE A 533 -6.72 4.94 21.82
N LEU A 534 -5.53 4.39 22.03
CA LEU A 534 -4.58 4.80 23.06
C LEU A 534 -3.34 5.41 22.44
N ILE A 535 -3.07 6.70 22.75
CA ILE A 535 -1.91 7.47 22.27
C ILE A 535 -1.06 7.84 23.49
N GLU A 536 0.03 7.10 23.73
CA GLU A 536 0.78 7.25 24.97
C GLU A 536 2.30 7.19 24.79
N ASP A 537 3.04 7.86 25.69
CA ASP A 537 4.50 7.79 25.78
C ASP A 537 5.22 8.15 24.45
N ASN A 538 4.61 8.96 23.57
CA ASN A 538 5.23 9.40 22.32
C ASN A 538 6.00 10.71 22.53
N VAL A 539 6.94 11.00 21.65
CA VAL A 539 7.67 12.25 21.58
C VAL A 539 7.31 12.95 20.28
N PHE A 540 6.72 14.14 20.37
CA PHE A 540 6.42 15.03 19.26
C PHE A 540 7.45 16.17 19.24
N GLU A 541 8.34 16.16 18.25
CA GLU A 541 9.30 17.23 17.98
C GLU A 541 8.80 17.96 16.72
N THR A 542 8.22 19.15 16.89
CA THR A 542 7.48 19.77 15.80
C THR A 542 7.47 21.29 15.86
N PHE A 543 7.47 21.89 14.67
CA PHE A 543 7.39 23.34 14.48
C PHE A 543 5.95 23.86 14.52
N ASP A 544 4.95 23.05 14.21
CA ASP A 544 3.54 23.46 14.15
C ASP A 544 2.73 22.90 15.32
N LYS A 545 1.55 23.45 15.54
CA LYS A 545 0.75 23.22 16.74
C LYS A 545 -0.06 21.92 16.74
N PRO A 546 -0.74 21.50 15.64
CA PRO A 546 -1.68 20.39 15.68
C PRO A 546 -0.99 19.03 15.84
N LEU A 547 -1.21 18.38 16.98
CA LEU A 547 -0.67 17.05 17.29
C LEU A 547 -1.66 15.95 17.00
N ILE A 548 -2.92 16.11 17.46
CA ILE A 548 -3.98 15.12 17.32
C ILE A 548 -5.24 15.80 16.80
N TYR A 549 -5.76 15.29 15.71
CA TYR A 549 -7.09 15.64 15.19
C TYR A 549 -7.95 14.39 15.17
N ALA A 550 -9.12 14.43 15.79
CA ALA A 550 -10.01 13.28 15.87
C ALA A 550 -11.47 13.65 15.59
N HIS A 551 -12.06 12.95 14.66
CA HIS A 551 -13.45 13.09 14.23
C HIS A 551 -14.19 11.77 14.36
N SER A 552 -15.44 11.78 14.83
CA SER A 552 -16.30 10.59 14.94
C SER A 552 -15.61 9.43 15.69
N VAL A 553 -15.13 9.72 16.89
CA VAL A 553 -14.40 8.79 17.75
C VAL A 553 -15.08 8.67 19.12
N ASP A 554 -15.20 7.45 19.64
CA ASP A 554 -15.58 7.16 21.02
C ASP A 554 -14.51 6.29 21.71
N GLY A 555 -13.95 6.74 22.83
CA GLY A 555 -12.94 6.01 23.59
C GLY A 555 -11.53 6.26 23.12
N ILE A 556 -11.13 7.53 23.03
CA ILE A 556 -9.75 7.95 22.82
C ILE A 556 -9.10 8.35 24.14
N THR A 557 -7.89 7.88 24.39
CA THR A 557 -7.07 8.24 25.54
C THR A 557 -5.71 8.75 25.06
N VAL A 558 -5.34 9.96 25.51
CA VAL A 558 -4.07 10.61 25.18
C VAL A 558 -3.35 10.92 26.48
N ARG A 559 -2.18 10.31 26.73
CA ARG A 559 -1.47 10.50 27.99
C ARG A 559 0.03 10.32 27.89
N ARG A 560 0.76 10.99 28.79
CA ARG A 560 2.21 10.90 28.93
C ARG A 560 3.02 11.13 27.66
N ASN A 561 2.50 11.91 26.75
CA ASN A 561 3.23 12.30 25.56
C ASN A 561 4.09 13.52 25.86
N THR A 562 5.28 13.58 25.26
CA THR A 562 6.19 14.71 25.38
C THR A 562 6.14 15.56 24.11
N VAL A 563 5.98 16.88 24.26
CA VAL A 563 5.98 17.82 23.14
C VAL A 563 7.23 18.70 23.24
N LYS A 564 8.02 18.72 22.17
CA LYS A 564 9.19 19.58 22.00
C LYS A 564 8.97 20.48 20.80
N ARG A 565 8.85 21.78 21.04
CA ARG A 565 8.70 22.77 19.95
C ARG A 565 10.08 23.14 19.41
N ASN A 566 10.14 23.26 18.08
CA ASN A 566 11.30 23.77 17.35
C ASN A 566 10.88 24.91 16.40
N ASN A 567 11.83 25.54 15.75
CA ASN A 567 11.63 26.63 14.79
C ASN A 567 12.20 26.25 13.39
N ASP A 568 12.26 24.98 13.07
CA ASP A 568 12.83 24.51 11.80
C ASP A 568 12.03 25.01 10.60
N PHE A 569 10.71 25.21 10.79
CA PHE A 569 9.80 25.78 9.80
C PHE A 569 8.81 26.75 10.47
N PRO A 570 8.31 27.77 9.74
CA PRO A 570 7.20 28.60 10.22
C PRO A 570 5.91 27.78 10.40
N ALA A 571 5.16 28.01 11.47
CA ALA A 571 3.85 27.40 11.65
C ALA A 571 2.86 27.94 10.60
N TYR A 572 2.07 27.06 9.96
CA TYR A 572 1.13 27.46 8.90
C TYR A 572 -0.17 26.64 8.82
N HIS A 573 -0.24 25.52 9.53
CA HIS A 573 -1.32 24.58 9.35
C HIS A 573 -2.69 25.21 9.69
N PRO A 574 -3.76 24.96 8.89
CA PRO A 574 -5.07 25.56 9.16
C PRO A 574 -5.64 25.24 10.54
N ASN A 575 -5.30 24.07 11.09
CA ASN A 575 -5.73 23.60 12.41
C ASN A 575 -4.78 24.03 13.55
N ASN A 576 -3.96 25.05 13.38
CA ASN A 576 -2.94 25.46 14.35
C ASN A 576 -3.47 26.17 15.61
N LYS A 577 -4.78 26.23 15.82
CA LYS A 577 -5.41 26.85 16.99
C LYS A 577 -5.26 26.01 18.26
N GLU A 578 -5.36 24.69 18.12
CA GLU A 578 -5.34 23.73 19.22
C GLU A 578 -4.28 22.65 19.00
N GLU A 579 -3.67 22.13 20.07
CA GLU A 579 -2.77 20.96 19.98
C GLU A 579 -3.57 19.67 19.73
N ASN A 580 -4.69 19.54 20.44
CA ASN A 580 -5.55 18.38 20.37
C ASN A 580 -6.97 18.81 20.00
N TYR A 581 -7.38 18.56 18.77
CA TYR A 581 -8.73 18.80 18.30
C TYR A 581 -9.49 17.48 18.28
N ILE A 582 -10.29 17.21 19.31
CA ILE A 582 -11.01 15.96 19.46
C ILE A 582 -12.50 16.24 19.52
N ARG A 583 -13.24 15.80 18.50
CA ARG A 583 -14.69 16.01 18.35
C ARG A 583 -15.37 14.71 17.96
N CYS A 584 -16.54 14.48 18.50
CA CYS A 584 -17.33 13.32 18.09
C CYS A 584 -18.03 13.53 16.74
N ARG A 585 -18.44 14.77 16.47
CA ARG A 585 -19.11 15.18 15.24
C ARG A 585 -18.65 16.56 14.81
N ALA A 586 -19.19 17.10 13.73
CA ALA A 586 -18.94 18.46 13.34
C ALA A 586 -19.49 19.44 14.41
N VAL A 587 -18.70 20.44 14.76
CA VAL A 587 -19.03 21.40 15.84
C VAL A 587 -20.38 22.09 15.63
N ASP A 588 -20.74 22.38 14.38
CA ASP A 588 -21.98 23.09 14.02
C ASP A 588 -23.19 22.16 13.88
N SER A 589 -23.07 20.88 14.21
CA SER A 589 -24.16 19.93 14.09
C SER A 589 -25.20 20.14 15.19
N PRO A 590 -26.48 20.30 14.89
CA PRO A 590 -27.53 20.33 15.90
C PRO A 590 -27.46 19.07 16.77
N GLY A 591 -27.47 19.26 18.11
CA GLY A 591 -27.37 18.16 19.06
C GLY A 591 -25.95 17.57 19.23
N TYR A 592 -24.94 18.22 18.69
CA TYR A 592 -23.54 17.83 18.88
C TYR A 592 -23.17 17.63 20.36
N GLU A 593 -23.55 18.59 21.20
CA GLU A 593 -23.29 18.55 22.65
C GLU A 593 -24.14 17.50 23.38
N GLN A 594 -25.23 17.04 22.77
CA GLN A 594 -26.17 16.04 23.31
C GLN A 594 -25.78 14.61 22.90
N ALA A 595 -24.78 14.45 22.04
CA ALA A 595 -24.25 13.12 21.74
C ALA A 595 -23.72 12.45 23.01
N ALA A 596 -23.81 11.13 23.09
CA ALA A 596 -23.26 10.38 24.21
C ALA A 596 -21.85 10.88 24.58
N PRO A 597 -21.54 11.09 25.85
CA PRO A 597 -20.28 11.67 26.29
C PRO A 597 -19.12 10.85 25.73
N GLN A 598 -18.22 11.53 25.07
CA GLN A 598 -16.98 10.92 24.58
C GLN A 598 -16.15 10.48 25.76
N ARG A 599 -15.58 9.30 25.67
CA ARG A 599 -14.58 8.83 26.63
C ARG A 599 -13.21 9.36 26.20
N ILE A 600 -12.93 10.60 26.57
CA ILE A 600 -11.68 11.31 26.24
C ILE A 600 -10.90 11.49 27.53
N ASP A 601 -9.67 11.02 27.56
CA ASP A 601 -8.72 11.21 28.65
C ASP A 601 -7.47 11.91 28.12
N LEU A 602 -7.30 13.16 28.51
CA LEU A 602 -6.12 14.00 28.18
C LEU A 602 -5.29 14.21 29.44
N GLN A 603 -4.20 13.44 29.62
CA GLN A 603 -3.30 13.48 30.76
C GLN A 603 -1.86 13.83 30.36
#